data_2f95712e5c282607b5b06be0eb3e2ff3
#
_entry.id   2f95712e5c282607b5b06be0eb3e2ff3
#
_cell.length_a   1.000
_cell.length_b   1.000
_cell.length_c   1.000
_cell.angle_alpha   90.00
_cell.angle_beta   90.00
_cell.angle_gamma   90.00
#
_symmetry.space_group_name_H-M   'P 1'
#
loop_
_entity.id
_entity.type
_entity.pdbx_description
1 polymer ?
#
loop_
_entity_poly.entity_id
_entity_poly.type
_entity_poly.pdbx_seq_one_letter_code
_entity_poly.pdbx_strand_id
1 'polypeptide(L)'
;PVIFAMANPDPEITPEEAHAVRSDAIVATGRSDYPNQVNNVLGFPYLFRGALDIHARAINDEMKIACARALADLAREEVPDEVALAYGTKLSFGRDYIIPTPFDPRLIYRIPPAVARAGMDTGAARRPIVDMDGYELSLKTRMDPTASILRGINARARSSQARIIFAEG
;
A
#
# COMPACT_ATOMS: atom_id res chain seq x y z
N PRO A 1 22.41 -9.69 -7.64
CA PRO A 1 22.50 -8.78 -6.50
C PRO A 1 21.34 -7.79 -6.48
N VAL A 2 21.04 -7.19 -5.31
CA VAL A 2 20.09 -6.10 -5.13
C VAL A 2 20.85 -4.87 -4.67
N ILE A 3 20.58 -3.74 -5.33
CA ILE A 3 21.26 -2.46 -5.07
C ILE A 3 20.19 -1.41 -4.74
N PHE A 4 20.31 -0.77 -3.58
CA PHE A 4 19.50 0.37 -3.19
C PHE A 4 20.37 1.62 -3.23
N ALA A 5 20.27 2.41 -4.31
CA ALA A 5 20.99 3.68 -4.49
C ALA A 5 20.05 4.82 -4.09
N MET A 6 20.14 5.24 -2.82
CA MET A 6 19.11 6.03 -2.14
C MET A 6 19.44 7.52 -2.00
N ALA A 7 20.62 7.97 -2.44
CA ALA A 7 20.94 9.39 -2.42
C ALA A 7 20.01 10.20 -3.32
N ASN A 8 19.69 11.40 -2.90
CA ASN A 8 18.74 12.28 -3.58
C ASN A 8 19.32 13.71 -3.66
N PRO A 9 19.34 14.37 -4.84
CA PRO A 9 18.65 14.02 -6.08
C PRO A 9 19.35 12.97 -6.95
N ASP A 10 20.66 12.82 -6.82
CA ASP A 10 21.46 11.93 -7.65
C ASP A 10 21.78 10.65 -6.88
N PRO A 11 21.39 9.46 -7.40
CA PRO A 11 21.72 8.19 -6.76
C PRO A 11 23.24 7.94 -6.80
N GLU A 12 23.75 7.15 -5.85
CA GLU A 12 25.19 6.81 -5.77
C GLU A 12 25.69 6.06 -7.00
N ILE A 13 24.81 5.34 -7.66
CA ILE A 13 25.02 4.66 -8.94
C ILE A 13 23.68 4.63 -9.70
N THR A 14 23.71 4.91 -10.99
CA THR A 14 22.51 4.81 -11.83
C THR A 14 22.21 3.36 -12.21
N PRO A 15 20.95 3.02 -12.54
CA PRO A 15 20.63 1.69 -13.04
C PRO A 15 21.44 1.30 -14.28
N GLU A 16 21.71 2.23 -15.19
CA GLU A 16 22.51 2.01 -16.39
C GLU A 16 23.96 1.62 -16.05
N GLU A 17 24.58 2.34 -15.13
CA GLU A 17 25.95 2.05 -14.69
C GLU A 17 26.02 0.70 -13.96
N ALA A 18 25.04 0.42 -13.10
CA ALA A 18 24.95 -0.86 -12.40
C ALA A 18 24.79 -2.02 -13.38
N HIS A 19 23.92 -1.88 -14.39
CA HIS A 19 23.65 -2.90 -15.38
C HIS A 19 24.81 -3.08 -16.38
N ALA A 20 25.62 -2.05 -16.62
CA ALA A 20 26.84 -2.16 -17.44
C ALA A 20 27.84 -3.15 -16.82
N VAL A 21 27.90 -3.24 -15.49
CA VAL A 21 28.78 -4.16 -14.75
C VAL A 21 28.10 -5.48 -14.43
N ARG A 22 26.83 -5.45 -14.01
CA ARG A 22 26.04 -6.61 -13.58
C ARG A 22 24.65 -6.54 -14.16
N SER A 23 24.50 -7.11 -15.34
CA SER A 23 23.20 -7.13 -16.05
C SER A 23 22.07 -7.85 -15.28
N ASP A 24 22.39 -8.67 -14.29
CA ASP A 24 21.48 -9.38 -13.39
C ASP A 24 21.11 -8.60 -12.13
N ALA A 25 21.64 -7.40 -11.90
CA ALA A 25 21.34 -6.61 -10.71
C ALA A 25 19.87 -6.12 -10.71
N ILE A 26 19.22 -6.17 -9.56
CA ILE A 26 17.96 -5.48 -9.27
C ILE A 26 18.34 -4.15 -8.64
N VAL A 27 17.92 -3.04 -9.26
CA VAL A 27 18.28 -1.70 -8.79
C VAL A 27 17.03 -0.96 -8.37
N ALA A 28 17.09 -0.31 -7.22
CA ALA A 28 16.06 0.58 -6.70
C ALA A 28 16.69 1.94 -6.34
N THR A 29 16.00 3.02 -6.67
CA THR A 29 16.45 4.39 -6.41
C THR A 29 15.32 5.24 -5.83
N GLY A 30 15.63 6.46 -5.38
CA GLY A 30 14.61 7.44 -4.99
C GLY A 30 13.93 8.14 -6.17
N ARG A 31 14.40 7.97 -7.40
CA ARG A 31 13.91 8.68 -8.59
C ARG A 31 12.64 8.04 -9.15
N SER A 32 11.73 8.90 -9.62
CA SER A 32 10.44 8.48 -10.20
C SER A 32 10.53 8.04 -11.67
N ASP A 33 11.63 8.36 -12.33
CA ASP A 33 11.89 8.01 -13.73
C ASP A 33 12.56 6.63 -13.89
N TYR A 34 12.87 5.95 -12.78
CA TYR A 34 13.40 4.59 -12.77
C TYR A 34 12.42 3.59 -12.16
N PRO A 35 12.53 2.29 -12.54
CA PRO A 35 11.83 1.22 -11.85
C PRO A 35 12.17 1.14 -10.36
N ASN A 36 11.32 0.49 -9.59
CA ASN A 36 11.53 0.26 -8.16
C ASN A 36 11.78 1.56 -7.37
N GLN A 37 10.97 2.60 -7.61
CA GLN A 37 11.09 3.84 -6.86
C GLN A 37 10.85 3.61 -5.37
N VAL A 38 11.86 3.88 -4.54
CA VAL A 38 11.73 3.91 -3.08
C VAL A 38 11.41 5.34 -2.65
N ASN A 39 10.17 5.56 -2.23
CA ASN A 39 9.69 6.87 -1.84
C ASN A 39 9.12 6.82 -0.42
N ASN A 40 9.40 7.83 0.38
CA ASN A 40 8.88 7.95 1.75
C ASN A 40 7.33 7.89 1.80
N VAL A 41 6.65 8.31 0.75
CA VAL A 41 5.18 8.28 0.66
C VAL A 41 4.60 6.86 0.71
N LEU A 42 5.40 5.83 0.41
CA LEU A 42 4.97 4.44 0.51
C LEU A 42 4.76 3.99 1.97
N GLY A 43 5.54 4.51 2.88
CA GLY A 43 5.50 4.12 4.30
C GLY A 43 4.93 5.19 5.21
N PHE A 44 5.44 6.41 5.10
CA PHE A 44 5.21 7.49 6.06
C PHE A 44 3.72 7.78 6.36
N PRO A 45 2.82 8.06 5.39
CA PRO A 45 1.43 8.39 5.72
C PRO A 45 0.69 7.22 6.36
N TYR A 46 0.96 6.02 5.89
CA TYR A 46 0.23 4.81 6.27
C TYR A 46 0.70 4.22 7.59
N LEU A 47 2.01 4.29 7.87
CA LEU A 47 2.60 3.93 9.16
C LEU A 47 2.00 4.79 10.28
N PHE A 48 1.97 6.12 10.06
CA PHE A 48 1.37 7.05 11.01
C PHE A 48 -0.14 6.84 11.14
N ARG A 49 -0.82 6.55 10.04
CA ARG A 49 -2.26 6.24 10.06
C ARG A 49 -2.55 5.06 10.98
N GLY A 50 -1.86 3.95 10.81
CA GLY A 50 -2.02 2.77 11.67
C GLY A 50 -1.70 3.05 13.14
N ALA A 51 -0.62 3.77 13.40
CA ALA A 51 -0.21 4.14 14.75
C ALA A 51 -1.19 5.09 15.45
N LEU A 52 -1.70 6.10 14.73
CA LEU A 52 -2.64 7.08 15.28
C LEU A 52 -4.01 6.47 15.55
N ASP A 53 -4.48 5.56 14.71
CA ASP A 53 -5.80 4.94 14.86
C ASP A 53 -5.91 4.06 16.11
N ILE A 54 -4.80 3.47 16.57
CA ILE A 54 -4.70 2.73 17.84
C ILE A 54 -4.22 3.60 18.99
N HIS A 55 -4.05 4.91 18.79
CA HIS A 55 -3.46 5.83 19.75
C HIS A 55 -2.14 5.28 20.33
N ALA A 56 -1.24 4.82 19.48
CA ALA A 56 0.02 4.22 19.90
C ALA A 56 0.85 5.19 20.75
N ARG A 57 1.51 4.67 21.77
CA ARG A 57 2.42 5.45 22.62
C ARG A 57 3.72 5.81 21.92
N ALA A 58 4.14 4.93 21.00
CA ALA A 58 5.33 5.08 20.18
C ALA A 58 5.17 4.22 18.94
N ILE A 59 5.93 4.51 17.90
CA ILE A 59 6.11 3.63 16.74
C ILE A 59 7.36 2.80 17.02
N ASN A 60 7.16 1.54 17.37
CA ASN A 60 8.23 0.59 17.67
C ASN A 60 8.74 -0.10 16.40
N ASP A 61 9.78 -0.92 16.52
CA ASP A 61 10.42 -1.58 15.39
C ASP A 61 9.52 -2.65 14.77
N GLU A 62 8.68 -3.32 15.57
CA GLU A 62 7.71 -4.29 15.08
C GLU A 62 6.68 -3.66 14.15
N MET A 63 6.23 -2.45 14.46
CA MET A 63 5.31 -1.67 13.59
C MET A 63 6.00 -1.26 12.29
N LYS A 64 7.29 -0.86 12.33
CA LYS A 64 8.08 -0.53 11.14
C LYS A 64 8.31 -1.77 10.27
N ILE A 65 8.64 -2.90 10.88
CA ILE A 65 8.82 -4.18 10.18
C ILE A 65 7.49 -4.64 9.57
N ALA A 66 6.38 -4.50 10.28
CA ALA A 66 5.04 -4.83 9.75
C ALA A 66 4.70 -3.98 8.52
N CYS A 67 5.02 -2.69 8.55
CA CYS A 67 4.88 -1.79 7.40
C CYS A 67 5.70 -2.29 6.21
N ALA A 68 6.99 -2.60 6.40
CA ALA A 68 7.86 -3.08 5.35
C ALA A 68 7.40 -4.43 4.75
N ARG A 69 6.94 -5.35 5.60
CA ARG A 69 6.38 -6.64 5.17
C ARG A 69 5.09 -6.45 4.37
N ALA A 70 4.19 -5.59 4.82
CA ALA A 70 2.94 -5.31 4.12
C ALA A 70 3.20 -4.69 2.73
N LEU A 71 4.22 -3.84 2.58
CA LEU A 71 4.68 -3.33 1.28
C LEU A 71 5.21 -4.46 0.38
N ALA A 72 6.03 -5.35 0.94
CA ALA A 72 6.60 -6.48 0.20
C ALA A 72 5.51 -7.48 -0.25
N ASP A 73 4.50 -7.72 0.59
CA ASP A 73 3.37 -8.59 0.26
C ASP A 73 2.49 -7.96 -0.82
N LEU A 74 2.21 -6.64 -0.70
CA LEU A 74 1.44 -5.91 -1.69
C LEU A 74 2.09 -5.91 -3.08
N ALA A 75 3.42 -5.81 -3.14
CA ALA A 75 4.16 -5.90 -4.40
C ALA A 75 3.98 -7.23 -5.13
N ARG A 76 3.69 -8.31 -4.39
CA ARG A 76 3.48 -9.66 -4.94
C ARG A 76 2.05 -9.91 -5.39
N GLU A 77 1.11 -9.08 -4.98
CA GLU A 77 -0.28 -9.17 -5.41
C GLU A 77 -0.44 -8.68 -6.85
N GLU A 78 -1.49 -9.15 -7.52
CA GLU A 78 -1.86 -8.63 -8.83
C GLU A 78 -2.11 -7.12 -8.77
N VAL A 79 -1.47 -6.39 -9.69
CA VAL A 79 -1.60 -4.92 -9.75
C VAL A 79 -2.91 -4.56 -10.45
N PRO A 80 -3.77 -3.72 -9.84
CA PRO A 80 -5.02 -3.29 -10.46
C PRO A 80 -4.79 -2.56 -11.79
N ASP A 81 -5.72 -2.73 -12.73
CA ASP A 81 -5.64 -2.09 -14.06
C ASP A 81 -5.56 -0.56 -13.96
N GLU A 82 -6.23 0.05 -12.98
CA GLU A 82 -6.16 1.50 -12.75
C GLU A 82 -4.73 1.99 -12.44
N VAL A 83 -3.96 1.19 -11.71
CA VAL A 83 -2.54 1.49 -11.40
C VAL A 83 -1.70 1.28 -12.65
N ALA A 84 -1.91 0.18 -13.38
CA ALA A 84 -1.21 -0.11 -14.63
C ALA A 84 -1.44 0.98 -15.68
N LEU A 85 -2.67 1.48 -15.80
CA LEU A 85 -3.05 2.58 -16.70
C LEU A 85 -2.35 3.90 -16.31
N ALA A 86 -2.27 4.21 -15.02
CA ALA A 86 -1.60 5.43 -14.55
C ALA A 86 -0.10 5.46 -14.87
N TYR A 87 0.54 4.29 -14.91
CA TYR A 87 1.96 4.15 -15.24
C TYR A 87 2.22 3.80 -16.72
N GLY A 88 1.17 3.60 -17.52
CA GLY A 88 1.26 3.33 -18.96
C GLY A 88 1.88 1.97 -19.31
N THR A 89 1.98 1.05 -18.34
CA THR A 89 2.56 -0.28 -18.53
C THR A 89 1.93 -1.30 -17.58
N LYS A 90 1.92 -2.57 -18.00
CA LYS A 90 1.49 -3.66 -17.12
C LYS A 90 2.58 -3.93 -16.08
N LEU A 91 2.25 -3.69 -14.83
CA LEU A 91 3.13 -3.94 -13.69
C LEU A 91 2.86 -5.34 -13.13
N SER A 92 3.92 -6.05 -12.79
CA SER A 92 3.84 -7.35 -12.08
C SER A 92 5.10 -7.56 -11.27
N PHE A 93 4.98 -8.30 -10.16
CA PHE A 93 6.13 -8.60 -9.31
C PHE A 93 7.28 -9.21 -10.12
N GLY A 94 8.45 -8.64 -9.97
CA GLY A 94 9.63 -9.05 -10.69
C GLY A 94 10.76 -8.05 -10.53
N ARG A 95 11.76 -8.14 -11.39
CA ARG A 95 12.98 -7.33 -11.35
C ARG A 95 12.74 -5.82 -11.32
N ASP A 96 11.74 -5.36 -12.07
CA ASP A 96 11.41 -3.95 -12.23
C ASP A 96 10.22 -3.50 -11.36
N TYR A 97 9.70 -4.41 -10.51
CA TYR A 97 8.61 -4.13 -9.58
C TYR A 97 8.73 -4.99 -8.33
N ILE A 98 9.67 -4.63 -7.44
CA ILE A 98 9.86 -5.27 -6.13
C ILE A 98 9.17 -4.50 -5.00
N ILE A 99 8.68 -3.30 -5.28
CA ILE A 99 7.99 -2.40 -4.35
C ILE A 99 6.79 -1.78 -5.05
N PRO A 100 5.66 -1.54 -4.35
CA PRO A 100 4.50 -0.88 -4.95
C PRO A 100 4.83 0.53 -5.43
N THR A 101 4.06 1.02 -6.40
CA THR A 101 4.18 2.41 -6.85
C THR A 101 3.60 3.39 -5.82
N PRO A 102 4.11 4.63 -5.72
CA PRO A 102 3.68 5.61 -4.73
C PRO A 102 2.18 5.95 -4.73
N PHE A 103 1.52 5.83 -5.88
CA PHE A 103 0.09 6.14 -6.02
C PHE A 103 -0.81 4.90 -6.05
N ASP A 104 -0.32 3.76 -5.59
CA ASP A 104 -1.14 2.56 -5.47
C ASP A 104 -2.24 2.77 -4.41
N PRO A 105 -3.52 2.77 -4.79
CA PRO A 105 -4.62 3.04 -3.86
C PRO A 105 -4.78 1.96 -2.78
N ARG A 106 -4.16 0.81 -2.96
CA ARG A 106 -4.20 -0.28 -1.99
C ARG A 106 -3.39 0.02 -0.72
N LEU A 107 -2.41 0.93 -0.80
CA LEU A 107 -1.53 1.28 0.32
C LEU A 107 -2.32 1.69 1.57
N ILE A 108 -3.39 2.50 1.41
CA ILE A 108 -4.15 3.04 2.54
C ILE A 108 -4.91 1.98 3.35
N TYR A 109 -5.30 0.87 2.73
CA TYR A 109 -6.05 -0.17 3.43
C TYR A 109 -5.26 -1.47 3.65
N ARG A 110 -3.99 -1.52 3.19
CA ARG A 110 -3.08 -2.66 3.44
C ARG A 110 -2.07 -2.35 4.54
N ILE A 111 -1.47 -1.17 4.49
CA ILE A 111 -0.38 -0.83 5.42
C ILE A 111 -0.89 -0.48 6.83
N PRO A 112 -1.88 0.43 7.03
CA PRO A 112 -2.32 0.79 8.36
C PRO A 112 -2.85 -0.37 9.20
N PRO A 113 -3.62 -1.34 8.66
CA PRO A 113 -4.05 -2.50 9.44
C PRO A 113 -2.89 -3.38 9.92
N ALA A 114 -1.86 -3.59 9.09
CA ALA A 114 -0.68 -4.36 9.48
C ALA A 114 0.08 -3.67 10.62
N VAL A 115 0.26 -2.36 10.51
CA VAL A 115 0.90 -1.54 11.55
C VAL A 115 0.09 -1.53 12.84
N ALA A 116 -1.24 -1.38 12.74
CA ALA A 116 -2.13 -1.37 13.90
C ALA A 116 -2.09 -2.72 14.64
N ARG A 117 -2.13 -3.85 13.92
CA ARG A 117 -1.97 -5.19 14.51
C ARG A 117 -0.65 -5.30 15.29
N ALA A 118 0.48 -4.97 14.66
CA ALA A 118 1.77 -5.03 15.32
C ALA A 118 1.82 -4.13 16.58
N GLY A 119 1.23 -2.93 16.51
CA GLY A 119 1.15 -2.04 17.67
C GLY A 119 0.26 -2.56 18.79
N MET A 120 -0.82 -3.28 18.47
CA MET A 120 -1.66 -3.96 19.47
C MET A 120 -0.94 -5.16 20.08
N ASP A 121 -0.32 -6.00 19.26
CA ASP A 121 0.37 -7.22 19.70
C ASP A 121 1.56 -6.91 20.62
N THR A 122 2.21 -5.77 20.41
CA THR A 122 3.34 -5.30 21.23
C THR A 122 2.94 -4.43 22.41
N GLY A 123 1.64 -4.22 22.65
CA GLY A 123 1.15 -3.41 23.76
C GLY A 123 1.39 -1.89 23.59
N ALA A 124 1.76 -1.42 22.39
CA ALA A 124 1.91 0.00 22.11
C ALA A 124 0.58 0.75 22.03
N ALA A 125 -0.51 0.04 21.72
CA ALA A 125 -1.85 0.60 21.57
C ALA A 125 -2.45 1.05 22.88
N ARG A 126 -2.98 2.29 22.93
CA ARG A 126 -3.85 2.78 24.04
C ARG A 126 -5.31 2.50 23.75
N ARG A 127 -5.68 2.41 22.49
CA ARG A 127 -7.04 2.16 22.04
C ARG A 127 -7.03 1.05 20.99
N PRO A 128 -7.04 -0.22 21.40
CA PRO A 128 -7.06 -1.34 20.47
C PRO A 128 -8.30 -1.32 19.57
N ILE A 129 -8.13 -1.71 18.32
CA ILE A 129 -9.20 -1.89 17.34
C ILE A 129 -9.77 -3.29 17.55
N VAL A 130 -11.05 -3.40 17.87
CA VAL A 130 -11.73 -4.67 18.13
C VAL A 130 -12.16 -5.35 16.83
N ASP A 131 -12.68 -4.56 15.89
CA ASP A 131 -13.15 -5.03 14.58
C ASP A 131 -12.15 -4.59 13.50
N MET A 132 -11.19 -5.46 13.20
CA MET A 132 -10.15 -5.21 12.18
C MET A 132 -10.72 -5.24 10.77
N ASP A 133 -11.73 -6.05 10.50
CA ASP A 133 -12.35 -6.14 9.18
C ASP A 133 -13.15 -4.86 8.87
N GLY A 134 -13.92 -4.39 9.85
CA GLY A 134 -14.60 -3.09 9.77
C GLY A 134 -13.63 -1.92 9.64
N TYR A 135 -12.49 -1.98 10.30
CA TYR A 135 -11.44 -0.97 10.16
C TYR A 135 -10.86 -0.94 8.74
N GLU A 136 -10.47 -2.08 8.19
CA GLU A 136 -9.97 -2.18 6.81
C GLU A 136 -11.02 -1.70 5.80
N LEU A 137 -12.28 -2.10 5.99
CA LEU A 137 -13.39 -1.65 5.15
C LEU A 137 -13.57 -0.13 5.23
N SER A 138 -13.43 0.47 6.41
CA SER A 138 -13.52 1.93 6.60
C SER A 138 -12.45 2.69 5.83
N LEU A 139 -11.24 2.13 5.77
CA LEU A 139 -10.13 2.70 5.00
C LEU A 139 -10.37 2.60 3.49
N LYS A 140 -10.84 1.45 2.99
CA LYS A 140 -11.24 1.28 1.58
C LYS A 140 -12.31 2.28 1.16
N THR A 141 -13.29 2.49 2.02
CA THR A 141 -14.42 3.40 1.77
C THR A 141 -14.01 4.85 1.61
N ARG A 142 -12.91 5.27 2.25
CA ARG A 142 -12.40 6.65 2.13
C ARG A 142 -11.84 6.96 0.75
N MET A 143 -11.36 5.95 0.02
CA MET A 143 -10.84 6.13 -1.33
C MET A 143 -11.95 6.18 -2.38
N ASP A 144 -13.10 5.54 -2.11
CA ASP A 144 -14.24 5.51 -3.00
C ASP A 144 -15.56 5.74 -2.23
N PRO A 145 -15.95 7.00 -2.03
CA PRO A 145 -17.20 7.35 -1.37
C PRO A 145 -18.43 6.81 -2.10
N THR A 146 -18.38 6.72 -3.43
CA THR A 146 -19.51 6.23 -4.25
C THR A 146 -19.74 4.74 -4.05
N ALA A 147 -18.66 3.94 -4.04
CA ALA A 147 -18.76 2.51 -3.73
C ALA A 147 -19.27 2.26 -2.30
N SER A 148 -19.04 3.21 -1.38
CA SER A 148 -19.61 3.15 -0.02
C SER A 148 -21.12 3.28 -0.03
N ILE A 149 -21.65 4.25 -0.77
CA ILE A 149 -23.10 4.47 -0.91
C ILE A 149 -23.76 3.25 -1.57
N LEU A 150 -23.19 2.76 -2.66
CA LEU A 150 -23.69 1.57 -3.37
C LEU A 150 -23.69 0.31 -2.48
N ARG A 151 -22.64 0.11 -1.66
CA ARG A 151 -22.61 -0.99 -0.70
C ARG A 151 -23.68 -0.86 0.37
N GLY A 152 -23.92 0.33 0.89
CA GLY A 152 -25.01 0.60 1.84
C GLY A 152 -26.38 0.28 1.24
N ILE A 153 -26.62 0.66 -0.01
CA ILE A 153 -27.85 0.34 -0.76
C ILE A 153 -27.98 -1.18 -0.96
N ASN A 154 -26.90 -1.83 -1.41
CA ASN A 154 -26.89 -3.28 -1.65
C ASN A 154 -27.11 -4.08 -0.36
N ALA A 155 -26.50 -3.66 0.77
CA ALA A 155 -26.73 -4.32 2.06
C ALA A 155 -28.18 -4.20 2.52
N ARG A 156 -28.80 -3.03 2.36
CA ARG A 156 -30.22 -2.82 2.65
C ARG A 156 -31.12 -3.62 1.69
N ALA A 157 -30.79 -3.65 0.41
CA ALA A 157 -31.55 -4.43 -0.57
C ALA A 157 -31.51 -5.93 -0.25
N ARG A 158 -30.36 -6.47 0.14
CA ARG A 158 -30.23 -7.88 0.56
C ARG A 158 -31.00 -8.19 1.84
N SER A 159 -30.97 -7.30 2.83
CA SER A 159 -31.70 -7.49 4.10
C SER A 159 -33.22 -7.38 3.93
N SER A 160 -33.69 -6.57 2.96
CA SER A 160 -35.12 -6.36 2.68
C SER A 160 -35.67 -7.29 1.61
N GLN A 161 -34.89 -8.22 1.05
CA GLN A 161 -35.22 -9.05 -0.12
C GLN A 161 -35.68 -8.24 -1.36
N ALA A 162 -35.38 -6.96 -1.39
CA ALA A 162 -35.72 -6.08 -2.50
C ALA A 162 -34.91 -6.40 -3.75
N ARG A 163 -35.51 -6.28 -4.92
CA ARG A 163 -34.83 -6.36 -6.21
C ARG A 163 -34.46 -4.95 -6.66
N ILE A 164 -33.17 -4.73 -6.97
CA ILE A 164 -32.71 -3.48 -7.57
C ILE A 164 -32.65 -3.70 -9.09
N ILE A 165 -33.34 -2.84 -9.81
CA ILE A 165 -33.30 -2.81 -11.28
C ILE A 165 -32.47 -1.58 -11.65
N PHE A 166 -31.39 -1.80 -12.37
CA PHE A 166 -30.63 -0.71 -12.99
C PHE A 166 -31.23 -0.46 -14.38
N ALA A 167 -31.71 0.77 -14.63
CA ALA A 167 -32.07 1.20 -15.96
C ALA A 167 -30.84 1.90 -16.57
N GLU A 168 -30.37 1.42 -17.71
CA GLU A 168 -29.43 2.17 -18.55
C GLU A 168 -30.19 3.33 -19.18
N GLY A 169 -29.70 4.56 -18.96
CA GLY A 169 -30.23 5.77 -19.55
C GLY A 169 -29.42 6.21 -20.77
#